data_0262730da619ecadc1cfdb1ee68a34ee
#
_entry.id   0262730da619ecadc1cfdb1ee68a34ee
#
_cell.length_a   1.000
_cell.length_b   1.000
_cell.length_c   1.000
_cell.angle_alpha   90.00
_cell.angle_beta   90.00
_cell.angle_gamma   90.00
#
_symmetry.space_group_name_H-M   'P 1'
#
loop_
_entity.id
_entity.type
_entity.pdbx_description
1 polymer ?
#
loop_
_entity_poly.entity_id
_entity_poly.type
_entity_poly.pdbx_seq_one_letter_code
_entity_poly.pdbx_strand_id
1 'polypeptide(L)'
;MAEPQVLYETDGKVGIVTLNRPNKLNALSMELRLEMERVLRSADDETGTSVIVLRAEGRSFCVGFDVGADGYDPGKVPWRYDALKLHQRLGISVRTLMTPWTLRKPVIASVQGHVLGGGCELAMFCDLTIAADNAVFGEPEMLFSHLGPAVVMPMIIGHKRARELLYFGDTIDAKTALSYGMVNRVVPLAELRAATMKYAKRMALIAPEALAAAKLAVNRGAEAAGFRNALQAGLDVCAPLYAATTEVGKEFEEIRSRDGLKAALAWRRAQFKED
;
A
#
# COMPACT_ATOMS: atom_id res chain seq x y z
N MET A 1 14.27 12.60 21.22
CA MET A 1 12.95 12.09 20.78
C MET A 1 13.16 11.45 19.42
N ALA A 2 12.55 10.29 19.14
CA ALA A 2 12.61 9.71 17.79
C ALA A 2 11.94 10.66 16.79
N GLU A 3 12.48 10.74 15.59
CA GLU A 3 11.85 11.52 14.51
C GLU A 3 10.47 10.95 14.17
N PRO A 4 9.46 11.80 13.87
CA PRO A 4 8.13 11.34 13.51
C PRO A 4 8.20 10.50 12.22
N GLN A 5 7.49 9.38 12.20
CA GLN A 5 7.47 8.47 11.04
C GLN A 5 6.55 8.97 9.92
N VAL A 6 5.68 9.93 10.23
CA VAL A 6 4.80 10.60 9.24
C VAL A 6 4.89 12.10 9.47
N LEU A 7 5.22 12.82 8.42
CA LEU A 7 5.29 14.28 8.44
C LEU A 7 4.03 14.86 7.81
N TYR A 8 3.66 16.07 8.24
CA TYR A 8 2.57 16.83 7.65
C TYR A 8 2.98 18.28 7.44
N GLU A 9 2.70 18.79 6.26
CA GLU A 9 2.89 20.20 5.90
C GLU A 9 1.79 20.64 4.92
N THR A 10 1.66 21.92 4.67
CA THR A 10 0.69 22.49 3.73
C THR A 10 1.38 23.36 2.69
N ASP A 11 0.87 23.34 1.45
CA ASP A 11 1.23 24.28 0.38
C ASP A 11 -0.05 24.82 -0.25
N GLY A 12 -0.46 25.99 0.20
CA GLY A 12 -1.75 26.59 -0.14
C GLY A 12 -2.91 25.69 0.29
N LYS A 13 -3.76 25.28 -0.64
CA LYS A 13 -4.91 24.40 -0.37
C LYS A 13 -4.58 22.90 -0.43
N VAL A 14 -3.31 22.52 -0.47
CA VAL A 14 -2.86 21.12 -0.53
C VAL A 14 -2.22 20.74 0.79
N GLY A 15 -2.77 19.74 1.47
CA GLY A 15 -2.13 19.05 2.59
C GLY A 15 -1.16 17.99 2.07
N ILE A 16 0.03 17.88 2.63
CA ILE A 16 1.07 16.95 2.20
C ILE A 16 1.42 16.05 3.37
N VAL A 17 1.08 14.77 3.24
CA VAL A 17 1.42 13.71 4.18
C VAL A 17 2.60 12.95 3.63
N THR A 18 3.67 12.83 4.41
CA THR A 18 4.91 12.19 3.97
C THR A 18 5.27 11.02 4.87
N LEU A 19 5.38 9.81 4.31
CA LEU A 19 5.96 8.67 5.00
C LEU A 19 7.46 8.93 5.20
N ASN A 20 7.95 8.88 6.43
CA ASN A 20 9.29 9.29 6.80
C ASN A 20 10.05 8.19 7.55
N ARG A 21 10.19 7.04 6.90
CA ARG A 21 10.99 5.91 7.39
C ARG A 21 11.93 5.39 6.29
N PRO A 22 12.73 6.30 5.64
CA PRO A 22 13.49 5.99 4.42
C PRO A 22 14.53 4.89 4.65
N ASN A 23 15.12 4.80 5.84
CA ASN A 23 16.12 3.78 6.22
C ASN A 23 15.55 2.35 6.22
N LYS A 24 14.22 2.21 6.26
CA LYS A 24 13.49 0.95 6.16
C LYS A 24 12.63 0.89 4.89
N LEU A 25 12.93 1.74 3.88
CA LEU A 25 12.16 1.84 2.64
C LEU A 25 10.65 2.04 2.89
N ASN A 26 10.32 2.76 3.95
CA ASN A 26 8.96 3.04 4.41
C ASN A 26 8.11 1.78 4.65
N ALA A 27 8.75 0.68 5.10
CA ALA A 27 8.04 -0.54 5.47
C ALA A 27 7.01 -0.25 6.58
N LEU A 28 5.82 -0.80 6.42
CA LEU A 28 4.62 -0.53 7.19
C LEU A 28 4.65 -1.28 8.54
N SER A 29 5.34 -0.71 9.53
CA SER A 29 5.18 -1.15 10.92
C SER A 29 3.78 -0.79 11.45
N MET A 30 3.38 -1.35 12.57
CA MET A 30 2.09 -1.02 13.19
C MET A 30 2.04 0.47 13.57
N GLU A 31 3.14 0.99 14.13
CA GLU A 31 3.23 2.40 14.51
C GLU A 31 3.09 3.33 13.30
N LEU A 32 3.85 3.08 12.22
CA LEU A 32 3.77 3.89 11.01
C LEU A 32 2.34 3.93 10.45
N ARG A 33 1.66 2.78 10.41
CA ARG A 33 0.29 2.69 9.88
C ARG A 33 -0.72 3.46 10.73
N LEU A 34 -0.64 3.33 12.04
CA LEU A 34 -1.53 4.04 12.97
C LEU A 34 -1.25 5.54 12.95
N GLU A 35 0.02 5.94 12.89
CA GLU A 35 0.40 7.36 12.75
C GLU A 35 -0.07 7.93 11.41
N MET A 36 0.11 7.20 10.31
CA MET A 36 -0.39 7.59 8.99
C MET A 36 -1.91 7.79 8.98
N GLU A 37 -2.67 6.84 9.55
CA GLU A 37 -4.12 6.98 9.67
C GLU A 37 -4.50 8.23 10.45
N ARG A 38 -3.86 8.46 11.60
CA ARG A 38 -4.12 9.65 12.43
C ARG A 38 -3.81 10.95 11.68
N VAL A 39 -2.66 11.05 11.01
CA VAL A 39 -2.24 12.23 10.26
C VAL A 39 -3.16 12.47 9.06
N LEU A 40 -3.51 11.43 8.31
CA LEU A 40 -4.44 11.55 7.18
C LEU A 40 -5.83 12.04 7.61
N ARG A 41 -6.37 11.53 8.73
CA ARG A 41 -7.65 12.00 9.27
C ARG A 41 -7.58 13.46 9.76
N SER A 42 -6.49 13.83 10.42
CA SER A 42 -6.26 15.23 10.83
C SER A 42 -6.16 16.16 9.61
N ALA A 43 -5.48 15.72 8.54
CA ALA A 43 -5.40 16.47 7.27
C ALA A 43 -6.77 16.60 6.58
N ASP A 44 -7.65 15.58 6.71
CA ASP A 44 -9.03 15.63 6.19
C ASP A 44 -9.88 16.66 6.97
N ASP A 45 -9.65 16.82 8.27
CA ASP A 45 -10.41 17.74 9.12
C ASP A 45 -9.91 19.19 9.02
N GLU A 46 -8.71 19.42 8.49
CA GLU A 46 -8.15 20.76 8.36
C GLU A 46 -8.93 21.62 7.35
N THR A 47 -9.39 22.80 7.77
CA THR A 47 -10.27 23.66 6.95
C THR A 47 -9.53 24.41 5.83
N GLY A 48 -8.21 24.60 5.96
CA GLY A 48 -7.37 25.34 5.00
C GLY A 48 -7.03 24.58 3.72
N THR A 49 -7.25 23.26 3.67
CA THR A 49 -6.88 22.40 2.54
C THR A 49 -8.08 21.70 1.93
N SER A 50 -8.00 21.36 0.66
CA SER A 50 -9.08 20.68 -0.09
C SER A 50 -8.62 19.41 -0.82
N VAL A 51 -7.31 19.18 -0.89
CA VAL A 51 -6.67 18.01 -1.54
C VAL A 51 -5.54 17.54 -0.65
N ILE A 52 -5.31 16.23 -0.57
CA ILE A 52 -4.19 15.64 0.15
C ILE A 52 -3.26 14.98 -0.86
N VAL A 53 -1.96 15.18 -0.69
CA VAL A 53 -0.90 14.42 -1.36
C VAL A 53 -0.28 13.48 -0.35
N LEU A 54 -0.27 12.19 -0.64
CA LEU A 54 0.46 11.17 0.12
C LEU A 54 1.75 10.83 -0.64
N ARG A 55 2.89 11.10 -0.03
CA ARG A 55 4.21 10.84 -0.60
C ARG A 55 5.12 10.15 0.39
N ALA A 56 6.35 9.86 -0.01
CA ALA A 56 7.34 9.25 0.86
C ALA A 56 8.73 9.87 0.69
N GLU A 57 9.51 9.92 1.76
CA GLU A 57 10.93 10.24 1.71
C GLU A 57 11.77 9.04 1.29
N GLY A 58 12.93 9.34 0.69
CA GLY A 58 13.90 8.34 0.26
C GLY A 58 13.64 7.76 -1.12
N ARG A 59 14.28 6.63 -1.40
CA ARG A 59 14.34 6.03 -2.75
C ARG A 59 13.11 5.20 -3.14
N SER A 60 12.22 4.91 -2.20
CA SER A 60 11.03 4.06 -2.43
C SER A 60 9.83 4.65 -1.73
N PHE A 61 8.66 4.51 -2.33
CA PHE A 61 7.41 4.89 -1.70
C PHE A 61 7.14 4.00 -0.49
N CYS A 62 7.03 2.67 -0.70
CA CYS A 62 6.81 1.72 0.38
C CYS A 62 7.04 0.28 -0.12
N VAL A 63 7.76 -0.53 0.64
CA VAL A 63 8.06 -1.94 0.29
C VAL A 63 7.09 -2.96 0.90
N GLY A 64 5.94 -2.49 1.43
CA GLY A 64 4.96 -3.37 2.07
C GLY A 64 5.12 -3.46 3.58
N PHE A 65 4.53 -4.49 4.18
CA PHE A 65 4.55 -4.67 5.62
C PHE A 65 5.97 -4.93 6.17
N ASP A 66 6.25 -4.37 7.36
CA ASP A 66 7.53 -4.58 8.03
C ASP A 66 7.61 -6.00 8.62
N VAL A 67 8.13 -6.92 7.83
CA VAL A 67 8.31 -8.32 8.22
C VAL A 67 9.47 -8.53 9.22
N GLY A 68 10.21 -7.47 9.56
CA GLY A 68 11.37 -7.53 10.47
C GLY A 68 11.14 -6.92 11.86
N ALA A 69 10.08 -6.11 12.06
CA ALA A 69 9.95 -5.32 13.27
C ALA A 69 9.19 -6.02 14.40
N ASP A 70 7.94 -6.39 14.26
CA ASP A 70 7.10 -6.59 15.45
C ASP A 70 6.32 -7.90 15.50
N GLY A 71 6.87 -8.97 15.09
CA GLY A 71 6.12 -10.15 15.32
C GLY A 71 6.05 -11.13 14.19
N TYR A 72 7.04 -11.10 13.33
CA TYR A 72 7.27 -12.18 12.39
C TYR A 72 8.25 -13.24 12.95
N ASP A 73 8.72 -13.07 14.19
CA ASP A 73 9.44 -14.13 14.89
C ASP A 73 8.40 -15.10 15.49
N PRO A 74 8.24 -16.32 14.95
CA PRO A 74 7.24 -17.27 15.43
C PRO A 74 7.39 -17.60 16.93
N GLY A 75 8.61 -17.52 17.44
CA GLY A 75 8.92 -17.77 18.85
C GLY A 75 8.46 -16.65 19.79
N LYS A 76 8.26 -15.44 19.25
CA LYS A 76 7.87 -14.26 20.03
C LYS A 76 6.40 -13.87 19.88
N VAL A 77 5.65 -14.53 18.99
CA VAL A 77 4.29 -14.13 18.63
C VAL A 77 3.33 -15.31 18.72
N PRO A 78 2.89 -15.68 19.92
CA PRO A 78 2.04 -16.86 20.15
C PRO A 78 0.68 -16.80 19.40
N TRP A 79 0.21 -15.61 18.99
CA TRP A 79 -1.02 -15.46 18.22
C TRP A 79 -0.86 -15.77 16.72
N ARG A 80 0.36 -16.01 16.22
CA ARG A 80 0.60 -16.28 14.79
C ARG A 80 -0.17 -17.50 14.27
N TYR A 81 -0.42 -18.48 15.11
CA TYR A 81 -1.17 -19.68 14.75
C TYR A 81 -2.64 -19.62 15.15
N ASP A 82 -3.11 -18.46 15.62
CA ASP A 82 -4.48 -18.20 16.01
C ASP A 82 -5.16 -17.38 14.89
N ALA A 83 -5.95 -18.07 14.06
CA ALA A 83 -6.60 -17.45 12.91
C ALA A 83 -7.53 -16.28 13.30
N LEU A 84 -8.16 -16.30 14.47
CA LEU A 84 -9.04 -15.23 14.94
C LEU A 84 -8.23 -13.98 15.31
N LYS A 85 -7.12 -14.15 16.02
CA LYS A 85 -6.23 -13.02 16.35
C LYS A 85 -5.55 -12.46 15.11
N LEU A 86 -5.14 -13.32 14.17
CA LEU A 86 -4.62 -12.88 12.88
C LEU A 86 -5.66 -12.08 12.10
N HIS A 87 -6.89 -12.57 12.03
CA HIS A 87 -7.98 -11.85 11.36
C HIS A 87 -8.17 -10.44 11.94
N GLN A 88 -8.19 -10.31 13.27
CA GLN A 88 -8.28 -9.00 13.93
C GLN A 88 -7.10 -8.08 13.57
N ARG A 89 -5.85 -8.59 13.60
CA ARG A 89 -4.65 -7.80 13.28
C ARG A 89 -4.59 -7.40 11.80
N LEU A 90 -4.91 -8.33 10.90
CA LEU A 90 -4.99 -8.06 9.47
C LEU A 90 -6.15 -7.10 9.15
N GLY A 91 -7.24 -7.16 9.89
CA GLY A 91 -8.33 -6.18 9.82
C GLY A 91 -7.87 -4.75 10.15
N ILE A 92 -6.97 -4.58 11.13
CA ILE A 92 -6.32 -3.29 11.39
C ILE A 92 -5.50 -2.84 10.17
N SER A 93 -4.81 -3.78 9.50
CA SER A 93 -4.04 -3.49 8.30
C SER A 93 -4.95 -2.98 7.17
N VAL A 94 -6.03 -3.69 6.87
CA VAL A 94 -7.02 -3.28 5.85
C VAL A 94 -7.57 -1.89 6.18
N ARG A 95 -7.98 -1.66 7.43
CA ARG A 95 -8.54 -0.38 7.89
C ARG A 95 -7.56 0.78 7.69
N THR A 96 -6.31 0.61 8.10
CA THR A 96 -5.29 1.67 8.01
C THR A 96 -4.89 1.97 6.57
N LEU A 97 -4.73 0.93 5.73
CA LEU A 97 -4.43 1.12 4.30
C LEU A 97 -5.59 1.75 3.54
N MET A 98 -6.83 1.42 3.90
CA MET A 98 -8.03 1.96 3.28
C MET A 98 -8.34 3.40 3.73
N THR A 99 -7.57 4.00 4.63
CA THR A 99 -7.82 5.36 5.11
C THR A 99 -7.99 6.38 3.98
N PRO A 100 -7.12 6.47 2.95
CA PRO A 100 -7.30 7.41 1.84
C PRO A 100 -8.68 7.32 1.16
N TRP A 101 -9.20 6.11 0.98
CA TRP A 101 -10.53 5.86 0.40
C TRP A 101 -11.65 6.47 1.25
N THR A 102 -11.54 6.44 2.59
CA THR A 102 -12.60 6.85 3.51
C THR A 102 -12.65 8.35 3.79
N LEU A 103 -11.63 9.11 3.41
CA LEU A 103 -11.58 10.56 3.62
C LEU A 103 -12.55 11.30 2.71
N ARG A 104 -12.96 12.50 3.12
CA ARG A 104 -13.79 13.42 2.32
C ARG A 104 -12.98 14.06 1.19
N LYS A 105 -11.73 14.44 1.50
CA LYS A 105 -10.83 15.06 0.53
C LYS A 105 -10.23 14.01 -0.41
N PRO A 106 -10.05 14.34 -1.69
CA PRO A 106 -9.27 13.52 -2.60
C PRO A 106 -7.83 13.37 -2.13
N VAL A 107 -7.29 12.15 -2.28
CA VAL A 107 -5.90 11.81 -1.96
C VAL A 107 -5.16 11.41 -3.24
N ILE A 108 -4.04 12.06 -3.51
CA ILE A 108 -3.15 11.76 -4.63
C ILE A 108 -1.90 11.07 -4.09
N ALA A 109 -1.66 9.82 -4.46
CA ALA A 109 -0.40 9.16 -4.19
C ALA A 109 0.69 9.67 -5.15
N SER A 110 1.84 10.04 -4.60
CA SER A 110 3.06 10.42 -5.33
C SER A 110 4.13 9.37 -5.07
N VAL A 111 4.38 8.48 -6.04
CA VAL A 111 5.12 7.24 -5.78
C VAL A 111 6.38 7.09 -6.63
N GLN A 112 7.47 6.62 -6.01
CA GLN A 112 8.74 6.35 -6.65
C GLN A 112 9.36 5.04 -6.16
N GLY A 113 10.24 4.44 -6.94
CA GLY A 113 10.97 3.21 -6.59
C GLY A 113 10.01 2.07 -6.27
N HIS A 114 10.23 1.37 -5.18
CA HIS A 114 9.39 0.24 -4.81
C HIS A 114 8.03 0.69 -4.25
N VAL A 115 6.96 0.14 -4.81
CA VAL A 115 5.56 0.29 -4.43
C VAL A 115 5.01 -1.13 -4.32
N LEU A 116 5.35 -1.83 -3.23
CA LEU A 116 5.15 -3.28 -3.13
C LEU A 116 4.25 -3.66 -1.97
N GLY A 117 3.52 -4.78 -2.12
CA GLY A 117 2.66 -5.34 -1.10
C GLY A 117 1.66 -4.34 -0.53
N GLY A 118 1.61 -4.19 0.79
CA GLY A 118 0.78 -3.18 1.44
C GLY A 118 1.03 -1.75 0.97
N GLY A 119 2.22 -1.43 0.41
CA GLY A 119 2.51 -0.15 -0.23
C GLY A 119 1.80 0.01 -1.57
N CYS A 120 1.66 -1.09 -2.34
CA CYS A 120 0.88 -1.14 -3.57
C CYS A 120 -0.61 -1.02 -3.26
N GLU A 121 -1.11 -1.76 -2.26
CA GLU A 121 -2.49 -1.64 -1.76
C GLU A 121 -2.80 -0.20 -1.33
N LEU A 122 -1.91 0.44 -0.55
CA LEU A 122 -2.07 1.84 -0.10
C LEU A 122 -2.20 2.82 -1.27
N ALA A 123 -1.34 2.68 -2.30
CA ALA A 123 -1.41 3.51 -3.49
C ALA A 123 -2.73 3.31 -4.27
N MET A 124 -3.24 2.07 -4.34
CA MET A 124 -4.51 1.74 -4.98
C MET A 124 -5.74 2.23 -4.19
N PHE A 125 -5.63 2.46 -2.87
CA PHE A 125 -6.69 3.09 -2.08
C PHE A 125 -6.72 4.62 -2.19
N CYS A 126 -5.68 5.24 -2.74
CA CYS A 126 -5.71 6.66 -3.08
C CYS A 126 -6.60 6.91 -4.30
N ASP A 127 -7.18 8.11 -4.41
CA ASP A 127 -8.08 8.46 -5.52
C ASP A 127 -7.35 8.52 -6.85
N LEU A 128 -6.10 8.98 -6.83
CA LEU A 128 -5.23 9.08 -8.00
C LEU A 128 -3.80 8.71 -7.62
N THR A 129 -3.04 8.21 -8.59
CA THR A 129 -1.62 7.90 -8.43
C THR A 129 -0.79 8.54 -9.55
N ILE A 130 0.23 9.31 -9.17
CA ILE A 130 1.27 9.82 -10.06
C ILE A 130 2.55 9.07 -9.72
N ALA A 131 3.11 8.37 -10.68
CA ALA A 131 4.29 7.54 -10.52
C ALA A 131 5.52 8.16 -11.18
N ALA A 132 6.67 7.99 -10.55
CA ALA A 132 7.94 8.19 -11.24
C ALA A 132 8.17 7.05 -12.25
N ASP A 133 8.96 7.33 -13.28
CA ASP A 133 9.35 6.36 -14.32
C ASP A 133 10.13 5.16 -13.79
N ASN A 134 10.78 5.31 -12.61
CA ASN A 134 11.48 4.26 -11.90
C ASN A 134 10.60 3.47 -10.92
N ALA A 135 9.30 3.72 -10.85
CA ALA A 135 8.42 3.03 -9.92
C ALA A 135 8.14 1.59 -10.37
N VAL A 136 8.13 0.67 -9.39
CA VAL A 136 7.90 -0.76 -9.60
C VAL A 136 6.77 -1.21 -8.67
N PHE A 137 5.75 -1.84 -9.23
CA PHE A 137 4.53 -2.23 -8.53
C PHE A 137 4.38 -3.74 -8.46
N GLY A 138 3.79 -4.26 -7.39
CA GLY A 138 3.44 -5.68 -7.27
C GLY A 138 3.17 -6.11 -5.84
N GLU A 139 2.75 -7.36 -5.70
CA GLU A 139 2.49 -8.02 -4.41
C GLU A 139 3.31 -9.31 -4.31
N PRO A 140 4.64 -9.22 -4.05
CA PRO A 140 5.55 -10.35 -4.04
C PRO A 140 5.36 -11.29 -2.85
N GLU A 141 4.42 -11.02 -1.96
CA GLU A 141 4.11 -11.83 -0.78
C GLU A 141 3.72 -13.26 -1.13
N MET A 142 3.15 -13.48 -2.33
CA MET A 142 2.81 -14.80 -2.83
C MET A 142 4.03 -15.71 -2.96
N LEU A 143 5.20 -15.16 -3.22
CA LEU A 143 6.44 -15.93 -3.31
C LEU A 143 6.78 -16.67 -2.01
N PHE A 144 6.32 -16.19 -0.87
CA PHE A 144 6.50 -16.82 0.45
C PHE A 144 5.18 -17.21 1.11
N SER A 145 4.18 -17.56 0.30
CA SER A 145 2.87 -18.07 0.70
C SER A 145 2.04 -17.10 1.53
N HIS A 146 2.20 -15.81 1.29
CA HIS A 146 1.36 -14.79 1.87
C HIS A 146 0.55 -14.07 0.79
N LEU A 147 -0.61 -13.56 1.18
CA LEU A 147 -1.47 -12.71 0.36
C LEU A 147 -1.62 -11.37 1.08
N GLY A 148 -1.60 -10.27 0.37
CA GLY A 148 -1.94 -8.96 0.95
C GLY A 148 -3.35 -9.00 1.57
N PRO A 149 -3.54 -8.43 2.77
CA PRO A 149 -4.84 -8.54 3.46
C PRO A 149 -5.95 -7.72 2.81
N ALA A 150 -5.59 -6.72 1.99
CA ALA A 150 -6.53 -5.85 1.31
C ALA A 150 -6.55 -6.12 -0.20
N VAL A 151 -7.19 -7.19 -0.62
CA VAL A 151 -7.24 -7.63 -2.04
C VAL A 151 -8.02 -6.63 -2.90
N VAL A 152 -7.46 -5.42 -3.08
CA VAL A 152 -8.05 -4.31 -3.85
C VAL A 152 -7.70 -4.37 -5.33
N MET A 153 -6.57 -4.96 -5.69
CA MET A 153 -6.02 -4.97 -7.05
C MET A 153 -7.02 -5.41 -8.13
N PRO A 154 -7.84 -6.48 -7.95
CA PRO A 154 -8.82 -6.89 -8.97
C PRO A 154 -9.86 -5.83 -9.29
N MET A 155 -10.17 -4.96 -8.34
CA MET A 155 -11.14 -3.87 -8.50
C MET A 155 -10.56 -2.69 -9.29
N ILE A 156 -9.24 -2.57 -9.34
CA ILE A 156 -8.54 -1.47 -10.03
C ILE A 156 -8.13 -1.88 -11.45
N ILE A 157 -7.46 -3.02 -11.62
CA ILE A 157 -6.88 -3.43 -12.92
C ILE A 157 -7.60 -4.58 -13.60
N GLY A 158 -8.68 -5.07 -12.97
CA GLY A 158 -9.47 -6.19 -13.47
C GLY A 158 -8.88 -7.56 -13.12
N HIS A 159 -9.73 -8.59 -13.14
CA HIS A 159 -9.41 -9.91 -12.60
C HIS A 159 -8.24 -10.62 -13.31
N LYS A 160 -8.09 -10.48 -14.62
CA LYS A 160 -7.04 -11.19 -15.38
C LYS A 160 -5.65 -10.70 -14.98
N ARG A 161 -5.44 -9.38 -15.01
CA ARG A 161 -4.16 -8.74 -14.67
C ARG A 161 -3.82 -8.93 -13.18
N ALA A 162 -4.82 -8.81 -12.32
CA ALA A 162 -4.63 -9.02 -10.89
C ALA A 162 -4.22 -10.47 -10.59
N ARG A 163 -4.86 -11.48 -11.22
CA ARG A 163 -4.48 -12.89 -11.06
C ARG A 163 -3.06 -13.16 -11.52
N GLU A 164 -2.65 -12.61 -12.64
CA GLU A 164 -1.29 -12.76 -13.15
C GLU A 164 -0.28 -12.26 -12.14
N LEU A 165 -0.42 -11.02 -11.66
CA LEU A 165 0.48 -10.45 -10.66
C LEU A 165 0.45 -11.19 -9.32
N LEU A 166 -0.75 -11.55 -8.84
CA LEU A 166 -0.89 -12.25 -7.57
C LEU A 166 -0.38 -13.70 -7.62
N TYR A 167 -0.60 -14.43 -8.72
CA TYR A 167 -0.23 -15.85 -8.78
C TYR A 167 1.28 -16.05 -8.93
N PHE A 168 1.94 -15.17 -9.67
CA PHE A 168 3.38 -15.24 -9.88
C PHE A 168 4.20 -14.42 -8.87
N GLY A 169 3.58 -13.45 -8.19
CA GLY A 169 4.29 -12.53 -7.30
C GLY A 169 5.28 -11.63 -8.05
N ASP A 170 5.06 -11.44 -9.34
CA ASP A 170 5.89 -10.61 -10.21
C ASP A 170 5.64 -9.12 -9.96
N THR A 171 6.56 -8.33 -10.47
CA THR A 171 6.46 -6.87 -10.43
C THR A 171 6.36 -6.30 -11.84
N ILE A 172 5.66 -5.18 -11.97
CA ILE A 172 5.53 -4.43 -13.22
C ILE A 172 6.14 -3.04 -13.09
N ASP A 173 6.63 -2.49 -14.19
CA ASP A 173 7.12 -1.12 -14.25
C ASP A 173 5.99 -0.08 -14.27
N ALA A 174 6.34 1.18 -14.12
CA ALA A 174 5.39 2.29 -14.12
C ALA A 174 4.60 2.41 -15.43
N LYS A 175 5.21 2.10 -16.56
CA LYS A 175 4.56 2.16 -17.89
C LYS A 175 3.49 1.08 -18.03
N THR A 176 3.78 -0.12 -17.59
CA THR A 176 2.83 -1.23 -17.55
C THR A 176 1.70 -0.93 -16.57
N ALA A 177 2.02 -0.40 -15.36
CA ALA A 177 1.01 0.03 -14.39
C ALA A 177 0.07 1.11 -14.95
N LEU A 178 0.59 2.04 -15.75
CA LEU A 178 -0.22 3.03 -16.47
C LEU A 178 -1.14 2.35 -17.49
N SER A 179 -0.63 1.40 -18.29
CA SER A 179 -1.43 0.68 -19.29
C SER A 179 -2.53 -0.19 -18.66
N TYR A 180 -2.33 -0.63 -17.41
CA TYR A 180 -3.30 -1.40 -16.65
C TYR A 180 -4.36 -0.52 -15.96
N GLY A 181 -4.15 0.80 -15.92
CA GLY A 181 -5.01 1.73 -15.19
C GLY A 181 -4.74 1.75 -13.68
N MET A 182 -3.63 1.17 -13.22
CA MET A 182 -3.21 1.20 -11.81
C MET A 182 -2.73 2.59 -11.40
N VAL A 183 -2.13 3.34 -12.34
CA VAL A 183 -1.67 4.71 -12.13
C VAL A 183 -2.24 5.65 -13.20
N ASN A 184 -2.38 6.94 -12.85
CA ASN A 184 -2.97 7.94 -13.74
C ASN A 184 -1.94 8.64 -14.64
N ARG A 185 -0.69 8.73 -14.17
CA ARG A 185 0.41 9.40 -14.89
C ARG A 185 1.75 8.80 -14.51
N VAL A 186 2.67 8.83 -15.48
CA VAL A 186 4.09 8.53 -15.26
C VAL A 186 4.89 9.74 -15.70
N VAL A 187 5.86 10.15 -14.88
CA VAL A 187 6.74 11.30 -15.09
C VAL A 187 8.17 10.92 -14.73
N PRO A 188 9.19 11.63 -15.24
CA PRO A 188 10.57 11.44 -14.78
C PRO A 188 10.69 11.62 -13.25
N LEU A 189 11.51 10.80 -12.59
CA LEU A 189 11.69 10.86 -11.14
C LEU A 189 12.01 12.28 -10.65
N ALA A 190 12.87 13.00 -11.36
CA ALA A 190 13.25 14.36 -11.01
C ALA A 190 12.08 15.36 -11.02
N GLU A 191 11.02 15.05 -11.77
CA GLU A 191 9.84 15.90 -11.93
C GLU A 191 8.69 15.49 -11.01
N LEU A 192 8.74 14.32 -10.36
CA LEU A 192 7.62 13.72 -9.66
C LEU A 192 6.96 14.69 -8.67
N ARG A 193 7.74 15.30 -7.78
CA ARG A 193 7.21 16.22 -6.75
C ARG A 193 6.52 17.44 -7.39
N ALA A 194 7.16 18.06 -8.37
CA ALA A 194 6.63 19.24 -9.05
C ALA A 194 5.37 18.91 -9.86
N ALA A 195 5.37 17.80 -10.60
CA ALA A 195 4.22 17.33 -11.36
C ALA A 195 3.03 17.00 -10.47
N THR A 196 3.27 16.30 -9.35
CA THR A 196 2.21 15.97 -8.38
C THR A 196 1.61 17.24 -7.78
N MET A 197 2.45 18.19 -7.35
CA MET A 197 1.96 19.44 -6.75
C MET A 197 1.20 20.30 -7.78
N LYS A 198 1.67 20.37 -9.02
CA LYS A 198 0.93 21.04 -10.11
C LYS A 198 -0.46 20.42 -10.30
N TYR A 199 -0.54 19.09 -10.26
CA TYR A 199 -1.79 18.35 -10.41
C TYR A 199 -2.74 18.58 -9.22
N ALA A 200 -2.22 18.52 -7.98
CA ALA A 200 -2.97 18.76 -6.76
C ALA A 200 -3.50 20.21 -6.68
N LYS A 201 -2.64 21.21 -6.99
CA LYS A 201 -3.03 22.63 -7.01
C LYS A 201 -4.12 22.90 -8.07
N ARG A 202 -4.05 22.23 -9.24
CA ARG A 202 -5.11 22.34 -10.24
C ARG A 202 -6.44 21.77 -9.74
N MET A 203 -6.41 20.61 -9.05
CA MET A 203 -7.61 20.02 -8.42
C MET A 203 -8.19 20.94 -7.35
N ALA A 204 -7.34 21.58 -6.55
CA ALA A 204 -7.73 22.50 -5.47
C ALA A 204 -8.39 23.82 -5.96
N LEU A 205 -8.48 24.05 -7.27
CA LEU A 205 -9.30 25.14 -7.86
C LEU A 205 -10.79 24.79 -7.89
N ILE A 206 -11.14 23.53 -7.76
CA ILE A 206 -12.52 23.05 -7.67
C ILE A 206 -13.03 23.28 -6.25
N ALA A 207 -14.31 23.58 -6.10
CA ALA A 207 -14.93 23.74 -4.78
C ALA A 207 -14.77 22.46 -3.93
N PRO A 208 -14.33 22.56 -2.67
CA PRO A 208 -14.10 21.39 -1.82
C PRO A 208 -15.32 20.48 -1.69
N GLU A 209 -16.50 21.07 -1.61
CA GLU A 209 -17.78 20.35 -1.49
C GLU A 209 -18.07 19.53 -2.75
N ALA A 210 -17.73 20.07 -3.94
CA ALA A 210 -17.90 19.36 -5.21
C ALA A 210 -16.91 18.19 -5.34
N LEU A 211 -15.67 18.36 -4.89
CA LEU A 211 -14.68 17.27 -4.84
C LEU A 211 -15.14 16.16 -3.89
N ALA A 212 -15.57 16.51 -2.69
CA ALA A 212 -16.05 15.55 -1.71
C ALA A 212 -17.30 14.80 -2.20
N ALA A 213 -18.24 15.50 -2.84
CA ALA A 213 -19.45 14.89 -3.42
C ALA A 213 -19.10 13.94 -4.57
N ALA A 214 -18.17 14.33 -5.46
CA ALA A 214 -17.71 13.48 -6.56
C ALA A 214 -17.05 12.20 -6.03
N LYS A 215 -16.12 12.31 -5.06
CA LYS A 215 -15.49 11.16 -4.42
C LYS A 215 -16.53 10.25 -3.75
N LEU A 216 -17.44 10.82 -2.99
CA LEU A 216 -18.50 10.06 -2.33
C LEU A 216 -19.38 9.31 -3.34
N ALA A 217 -19.75 9.93 -4.47
CA ALA A 217 -20.55 9.30 -5.50
C ALA A 217 -19.84 8.12 -6.14
N VAL A 218 -18.54 8.27 -6.49
CA VAL A 218 -17.72 7.18 -7.05
C VAL A 218 -17.59 6.04 -6.05
N ASN A 219 -17.27 6.36 -4.78
CA ASN A 219 -17.08 5.35 -3.74
C ASN A 219 -18.36 4.58 -3.43
N ARG A 220 -19.52 5.26 -3.38
CA ARG A 220 -20.83 4.59 -3.20
C ARG A 220 -21.16 3.66 -4.35
N GLY A 221 -20.83 4.04 -5.58
CA GLY A 221 -20.98 3.17 -6.75
C GLY A 221 -20.15 1.89 -6.61
N ALA A 222 -18.88 2.02 -6.23
CA ALA A 222 -17.99 0.88 -5.99
C ALA A 222 -18.48 0.01 -4.81
N GLU A 223 -18.94 0.62 -3.73
CA GLU A 223 -19.48 -0.11 -2.58
C GLU A 223 -20.77 -0.88 -2.93
N ALA A 224 -21.66 -0.28 -3.73
CA ALA A 224 -22.85 -0.96 -4.25
C ALA A 224 -22.49 -2.14 -5.17
N ALA A 225 -21.36 -2.07 -5.88
CA ALA A 225 -20.81 -3.16 -6.66
C ALA A 225 -20.06 -4.22 -5.84
N GLY A 226 -20.04 -4.10 -4.50
CA GLY A 226 -19.47 -5.10 -3.59
C GLY A 226 -18.01 -4.84 -3.18
N PHE A 227 -17.48 -3.64 -3.32
CA PHE A 227 -16.08 -3.31 -2.98
C PHE A 227 -15.71 -3.73 -1.55
N ARG A 228 -16.45 -3.30 -0.53
CA ARG A 228 -16.17 -3.70 0.87
C ARG A 228 -16.34 -5.20 1.11
N ASN A 229 -17.32 -5.81 0.49
CA ASN A 229 -17.54 -7.26 0.59
C ASN A 229 -16.36 -8.05 0.00
N ALA A 230 -15.80 -7.59 -1.13
CA ALA A 230 -14.61 -8.21 -1.73
C ALA A 230 -13.39 -8.09 -0.82
N LEU A 231 -13.15 -6.93 -0.20
CA LEU A 231 -12.06 -6.74 0.77
C LEU A 231 -12.24 -7.63 2.00
N GLN A 232 -13.47 -7.73 2.53
CA GLN A 232 -13.77 -8.60 3.67
C GLN A 232 -13.54 -10.07 3.32
N ALA A 233 -13.99 -10.52 2.16
CA ALA A 233 -13.77 -11.89 1.69
C ALA A 233 -12.27 -12.19 1.50
N GLY A 234 -11.49 -11.23 1.01
CA GLY A 234 -10.04 -11.34 0.93
C GLY A 234 -9.39 -11.53 2.32
N LEU A 235 -9.78 -10.72 3.30
CA LEU A 235 -9.32 -10.83 4.68
C LEU A 235 -9.67 -12.19 5.31
N ASP A 236 -10.89 -12.68 5.08
CA ASP A 236 -11.38 -13.96 5.61
C ASP A 236 -10.59 -15.15 5.07
N VAL A 237 -10.08 -15.07 3.83
CA VAL A 237 -9.19 -16.08 3.22
C VAL A 237 -7.74 -15.90 3.66
N CYS A 238 -7.29 -14.67 3.81
CA CYS A 238 -5.92 -14.32 4.15
C CYS A 238 -5.54 -14.81 5.56
N ALA A 239 -6.39 -14.63 6.56
CA ALA A 239 -6.09 -14.97 7.94
C ALA A 239 -5.85 -16.50 8.16
N PRO A 240 -6.68 -17.42 7.65
CA PRO A 240 -6.39 -18.85 7.69
C PRO A 240 -5.12 -19.24 6.94
N LEU A 241 -4.83 -18.63 5.79
CA LEU A 241 -3.61 -18.89 5.04
C LEU A 241 -2.36 -18.55 5.86
N TYR A 242 -2.36 -17.42 6.56
CA TYR A 242 -1.26 -17.02 7.44
C TYR A 242 -1.10 -17.97 8.64
N ALA A 243 -2.20 -18.50 9.17
CA ALA A 243 -2.19 -19.45 10.28
C ALA A 243 -1.73 -20.86 9.85
N ALA A 244 -2.00 -21.24 8.60
CA ALA A 244 -1.85 -22.62 8.12
C ALA A 244 -0.40 -23.10 7.96
N THR A 245 0.56 -22.22 7.85
CA THR A 245 1.99 -22.55 7.67
C THR A 245 2.23 -23.56 6.54
N THR A 246 2.29 -23.10 5.31
CA THR A 246 2.62 -23.94 4.13
C THR A 246 4.06 -24.47 4.20
N GLU A 247 4.38 -25.55 3.51
CA GLU A 247 5.74 -26.13 3.47
C GLU A 247 6.75 -25.09 2.95
N VAL A 248 6.42 -24.41 1.84
CA VAL A 248 7.23 -23.31 1.29
C VAL A 248 7.41 -22.18 2.29
N GLY A 249 6.36 -21.84 3.02
CA GLY A 249 6.42 -20.80 4.06
C GLY A 249 7.34 -21.21 5.23
N LYS A 250 7.33 -22.47 5.64
CA LYS A 250 8.27 -23.02 6.68
C LYS A 250 9.71 -22.91 6.22
N GLU A 251 10.02 -23.41 5.03
CA GLU A 251 11.38 -23.38 4.48
C GLU A 251 11.88 -21.94 4.30
N PHE A 252 11.01 -21.04 3.81
CA PHE A 252 11.32 -19.60 3.72
C PHE A 252 11.68 -19.02 5.09
N GLU A 253 10.90 -19.33 6.14
CA GLU A 253 11.13 -18.85 7.51
C GLU A 253 12.40 -19.44 8.12
N GLU A 254 12.72 -20.71 7.88
CA GLU A 254 13.96 -21.35 8.32
C GLU A 254 15.18 -20.65 7.72
N ILE A 255 15.19 -20.44 6.40
CA ILE A 255 16.27 -19.72 5.72
C ILE A 255 16.35 -18.27 6.22
N ARG A 256 15.20 -17.59 6.35
CA ARG A 256 15.15 -16.23 6.86
C ARG A 256 15.73 -16.12 8.28
N SER A 257 15.42 -17.05 9.14
CA SER A 257 15.89 -17.07 10.54
C SER A 257 17.38 -17.37 10.63
N ARG A 258 17.92 -18.23 9.75
CA ARG A 258 19.32 -18.61 9.71
C ARG A 258 20.18 -17.59 8.98
N ASP A 259 19.78 -17.18 7.79
CA ASP A 259 20.62 -16.45 6.81
C ASP A 259 20.07 -15.04 6.49
N GLY A 260 18.94 -14.67 7.07
CA GLY A 260 18.29 -13.38 6.87
C GLY A 260 17.34 -13.31 5.66
N LEU A 261 16.52 -12.26 5.64
CA LEU A 261 15.46 -12.06 4.64
C LEU A 261 15.98 -12.04 3.19
N LYS A 262 17.17 -11.44 2.96
CA LYS A 262 17.76 -11.36 1.61
C LYS A 262 18.06 -12.76 1.04
N ALA A 263 18.59 -13.65 1.88
CA ALA A 263 18.89 -15.03 1.49
C ALA A 263 17.61 -15.81 1.18
N ALA A 264 16.58 -15.70 2.03
CA ALA A 264 15.29 -16.35 1.81
C ALA A 264 14.61 -15.90 0.51
N LEU A 265 14.62 -14.59 0.22
CA LEU A 265 14.09 -14.06 -1.04
C LEU A 265 14.92 -14.53 -2.25
N ALA A 266 16.24 -14.60 -2.14
CA ALA A 266 17.10 -15.09 -3.21
C ALA A 266 16.87 -16.59 -3.48
N TRP A 267 16.78 -17.40 -2.42
CA TRP A 267 16.44 -18.82 -2.51
C TRP A 267 15.09 -19.02 -3.23
N ARG A 268 14.07 -18.29 -2.84
CA ARG A 268 12.74 -18.44 -3.43
C ARG A 268 12.70 -18.04 -4.90
N ARG A 269 13.30 -16.90 -5.26
CA ARG A 269 13.38 -16.45 -6.65
C ARG A 269 14.15 -17.39 -7.56
N ALA A 270 15.14 -18.12 -7.03
CA ALA A 270 15.90 -19.10 -7.81
C ALA A 270 15.02 -20.25 -8.33
N GLN A 271 13.91 -20.57 -7.66
CA GLN A 271 12.98 -21.64 -8.07
C GLN A 271 12.05 -21.22 -9.22
N PHE A 272 11.99 -19.93 -9.56
CA PHE A 272 11.21 -19.40 -10.70
C PHE A 272 12.09 -19.06 -11.92
N LYS A 273 13.39 -19.31 -11.84
CA LYS A 273 14.25 -19.18 -13.03
C LYS A 273 13.99 -20.39 -13.91
N GLU A 274 13.47 -20.15 -15.10
CA GLU A 274 13.52 -21.11 -16.18
C GLU A 274 15.00 -21.33 -16.55
N ASP A 275 15.41 -22.60 -16.75
CA ASP A 275 16.74 -22.99 -17.18
C ASP A 275 17.07 -22.45 -18.59
#